data_f894cb94d4e33e2498e5c6de84a0b4cf
#
_entry.id   f894cb94d4e33e2498e5c6de84a0b4cf
#
_cell.length_a   1.000
_cell.length_b   1.000
_cell.length_c   1.000
_cell.angle_alpha   90.00
_cell.angle_beta   90.00
_cell.angle_gamma   90.00
#
_symmetry.space_group_name_H-M   'P 1'
#
loop_
_entity.id
_entity.type
_entity.pdbx_description
1 polymer ?
#
loop_
_entity_poly.entity_id
_entity_poly.type
_entity_poly.pdbx_seq_one_letter_code
_entity_poly.pdbx_strand_id
1 'polypeptide(L)'
;MSENILEINNLSKYFGGLAAVSDCSIKVKRGTITGIIGPNGSGKTTLFNLIAGNLKSSGGSVTFDEENITDVPSYELFSKGLLRTFQIAHEFSNLSVLENLMMVPGNQSGEKIMTALFKPGLVAQEEAAVSYTHLTLPTNREV
;
A
#
# COMPACT_ATOMS: atom_id res chain seq x y z
N MET A 1 -16.49 15.27 4.10
CA MET A 1 -15.33 14.39 4.39
C MET A 1 -15.62 13.67 5.69
N SER A 2 -15.59 12.34 5.68
CA SER A 2 -15.76 11.52 6.87
C SER A 2 -14.65 11.78 7.89
N GLU A 3 -14.99 11.75 9.19
CA GLU A 3 -14.00 11.79 10.27
C GLU A 3 -13.05 10.57 10.21
N ASN A 4 -13.54 9.45 9.72
CA ASN A 4 -12.78 8.22 9.60
C ASN A 4 -12.17 8.08 8.20
N ILE A 5 -10.88 7.72 8.14
CA ILE A 5 -10.18 7.39 6.91
C ILE A 5 -10.41 5.94 6.50
N LEU A 6 -10.53 5.03 7.47
CA LEU A 6 -10.76 3.61 7.26
C LEU A 6 -11.87 3.13 8.18
N GLU A 7 -12.83 2.41 7.62
CA GLU A 7 -13.89 1.73 8.36
C GLU A 7 -13.96 0.27 7.93
N ILE A 8 -13.96 -0.59 8.91
CA ILE A 8 -14.10 -2.05 8.76
C ILE A 8 -15.40 -2.44 9.45
N ASN A 9 -16.28 -3.13 8.75
CA ASN A 9 -17.56 -3.55 9.27
C ASN A 9 -17.73 -5.07 9.14
N ASN A 10 -17.83 -5.75 10.28
CA ASN A 10 -18.08 -7.19 10.41
C ASN A 10 -17.18 -8.07 9.54
N LEU A 11 -15.92 -7.63 9.32
CA LEU A 11 -14.98 -8.31 8.45
C LEU A 11 -14.61 -9.68 9.01
N SER A 12 -14.74 -10.70 8.18
CA SER A 12 -14.51 -12.08 8.58
C SER A 12 -13.65 -12.81 7.55
N LYS A 13 -12.81 -13.73 8.03
CA LYS A 13 -12.01 -14.64 7.20
C LYS A 13 -11.93 -16.02 7.83
N TYR A 14 -12.36 -16.99 7.04
CA TYR A 14 -12.29 -18.40 7.39
C TYR A 14 -11.32 -19.13 6.46
N PHE A 15 -10.52 -20.03 7.01
CA PHE A 15 -9.70 -20.99 6.29
C PHE A 15 -10.19 -22.40 6.63
N GLY A 16 -11.04 -22.95 5.76
CA GLY A 16 -11.77 -24.16 6.10
C GLY A 16 -12.63 -23.96 7.36
N GLY A 17 -12.39 -24.76 8.40
CA GLY A 17 -13.08 -24.63 9.69
C GLY A 17 -12.48 -23.63 10.67
N LEU A 18 -11.35 -23.00 10.33
CA LEU A 18 -10.66 -22.05 11.22
C LEU A 18 -11.13 -20.62 10.94
N ALA A 19 -11.70 -19.96 11.95
CA ALA A 19 -11.97 -18.52 11.92
C ALA A 19 -10.69 -17.75 12.26
N ALA A 20 -10.00 -17.22 11.24
CA ALA A 20 -8.79 -16.41 11.45
C ALA A 20 -9.10 -14.96 11.82
N VAL A 21 -10.21 -14.42 11.33
CA VAL A 21 -10.82 -13.15 11.72
C VAL A 21 -12.33 -13.38 11.77
N SER A 22 -12.99 -12.94 12.82
CA SER A 22 -14.44 -13.11 12.99
C SER A 22 -15.04 -11.78 13.44
N ASP A 23 -16.00 -11.28 12.66
CA ASP A 23 -16.84 -10.11 12.96
C ASP A 23 -16.05 -8.86 13.40
N CYS A 24 -14.88 -8.64 12.79
CA CYS A 24 -14.01 -7.54 13.17
C CYS A 24 -14.58 -6.21 12.64
N SER A 25 -14.81 -5.26 13.57
CA SER A 25 -15.27 -3.91 13.23
C SER A 25 -14.35 -2.89 13.88
N ILE A 26 -13.73 -2.01 13.05
CA ILE A 26 -12.75 -1.02 13.48
C ILE A 26 -12.99 0.27 12.70
N LYS A 27 -12.79 1.41 13.36
CA LYS A 27 -12.76 2.73 12.73
C LYS A 27 -11.43 3.40 13.02
N VAL A 28 -10.78 3.91 11.99
CA VAL A 28 -9.52 4.65 12.07
C VAL A 28 -9.78 6.09 11.68
N LYS A 29 -9.53 7.02 12.59
CA LYS A 29 -9.70 8.45 12.33
C LYS A 29 -8.62 8.98 11.43
N ARG A 30 -8.99 9.94 10.58
CA ARG A 30 -8.04 10.66 9.71
C ARG A 30 -6.98 11.38 10.55
N GLY A 31 -5.71 11.29 10.12
CA GLY A 31 -4.60 11.96 10.78
C GLY A 31 -4.17 11.35 12.12
N THR A 32 -4.63 10.14 12.46
CA THR A 32 -4.23 9.46 13.69
C THR A 32 -3.40 8.20 13.42
N ILE A 33 -2.63 7.79 14.43
CA ILE A 33 -1.94 6.50 14.45
C ILE A 33 -2.77 5.54 15.30
N THR A 34 -3.17 4.42 14.71
CA THR A 34 -3.94 3.38 15.39
C THR A 34 -3.12 2.10 15.48
N GLY A 35 -2.97 1.55 16.68
CA GLY A 35 -2.26 0.30 16.95
C GLY A 35 -3.21 -0.88 17.16
N ILE A 36 -2.89 -2.05 16.59
CA ILE A 36 -3.57 -3.31 16.86
C ILE A 36 -2.64 -4.20 17.69
N ILE A 37 -3.06 -4.52 18.91
CA ILE A 37 -2.28 -5.31 19.87
C ILE A 37 -2.98 -6.64 20.10
N GLY A 38 -2.22 -7.70 20.29
CA GLY A 38 -2.74 -9.04 20.60
C GLY A 38 -1.65 -10.10 20.50
N PRO A 39 -1.89 -11.31 21.04
CA PRO A 39 -0.93 -12.42 21.00
C PRO A 39 -0.65 -12.91 19.57
N ASN A 40 0.37 -13.74 19.41
CA ASN A 40 0.62 -14.43 18.15
C ASN A 40 -0.57 -15.35 17.82
N GLY A 41 -0.96 -15.40 16.56
CA GLY A 41 -2.13 -16.15 16.11
C GLY A 41 -3.48 -15.45 16.27
N SER A 42 -3.56 -14.25 16.85
CA SER A 42 -4.84 -13.52 17.02
C SER A 42 -5.40 -12.89 15.75
N GLY A 43 -4.88 -13.22 14.58
CA GLY A 43 -5.44 -12.76 13.30
C GLY A 43 -4.95 -11.39 12.81
N LYS A 44 -4.02 -10.70 13.50
CA LYS A 44 -3.53 -9.36 13.11
C LYS A 44 -3.01 -9.31 11.68
N THR A 45 -2.11 -10.23 11.33
CA THR A 45 -1.55 -10.32 9.99
C THR A 45 -2.62 -10.62 8.94
N THR A 46 -3.58 -11.48 9.27
CA THR A 46 -4.73 -11.79 8.39
C THR A 46 -5.58 -10.56 8.16
N LEU A 47 -5.87 -9.79 9.21
CA LEU A 47 -6.63 -8.54 9.10
C LEU A 47 -5.91 -7.52 8.22
N PHE A 48 -4.60 -7.31 8.40
CA PHE A 48 -3.81 -6.44 7.52
C PHE A 48 -3.78 -6.93 6.07
N ASN A 49 -3.73 -8.24 5.84
CA ASN A 49 -3.80 -8.81 4.49
C ASN A 49 -5.15 -8.57 3.82
N LEU A 50 -6.25 -8.63 4.58
CA LEU A 50 -7.60 -8.34 4.08
C LEU A 50 -7.73 -6.86 3.70
N ILE A 51 -7.29 -5.95 4.57
CA ILE A 51 -7.34 -4.50 4.32
C ILE A 51 -6.48 -4.12 3.11
N ALA A 52 -5.28 -4.73 2.99
CA ALA A 52 -4.33 -4.44 1.91
C ALA A 52 -4.63 -5.16 0.59
N GLY A 53 -5.76 -5.86 0.46
CA GLY A 53 -6.15 -6.54 -0.76
C GLY A 53 -5.28 -7.75 -1.16
N ASN A 54 -4.46 -8.26 -0.22
CA ASN A 54 -3.63 -9.46 -0.43
C ASN A 54 -4.39 -10.76 -0.13
N LEU A 55 -5.56 -10.66 0.46
CA LEU A 55 -6.41 -11.78 0.82
C LEU A 55 -7.87 -11.37 0.66
N LYS A 56 -8.69 -12.25 0.08
CA LYS A 56 -10.12 -12.03 -0.05
C LYS A 56 -10.84 -12.33 1.25
N SER A 57 -11.82 -11.50 1.60
CA SER A 57 -12.69 -11.68 2.76
C SER A 57 -13.65 -12.86 2.59
N SER A 58 -14.15 -13.37 3.68
CA SER A 58 -15.27 -14.33 3.70
C SER A 58 -16.60 -13.64 3.97
N GLY A 59 -16.58 -12.39 4.42
CA GLY A 59 -17.72 -11.56 4.70
C GLY A 59 -17.33 -10.24 5.33
N GLY A 60 -18.26 -9.30 5.39
CA GLY A 60 -18.04 -7.95 5.87
C GLY A 60 -17.58 -6.99 4.77
N SER A 61 -17.16 -5.79 5.17
CA SER A 61 -16.71 -4.77 4.22
C SER A 61 -15.60 -3.91 4.79
N VAL A 62 -14.81 -3.34 3.88
CA VAL A 62 -13.76 -2.36 4.17
C VAL A 62 -14.02 -1.11 3.34
N THR A 63 -14.08 0.05 3.99
CA THR A 63 -14.24 1.35 3.33
C THR A 63 -13.01 2.20 3.63
N PHE A 64 -12.40 2.76 2.61
CA PHE A 64 -11.26 3.67 2.71
C PHE A 64 -11.58 4.97 1.98
N ASP A 65 -11.42 6.09 2.65
CA ASP A 65 -11.75 7.44 2.15
C ASP A 65 -13.14 7.53 1.47
N GLU A 66 -14.16 7.01 2.18
CA GLU A 66 -15.58 6.95 1.73
C GLU A 66 -15.84 5.97 0.57
N GLU A 67 -14.82 5.29 0.05
CA GLU A 67 -14.95 4.32 -1.03
C GLU A 67 -14.88 2.88 -0.49
N ASN A 68 -15.76 2.00 -0.97
CA ASN A 68 -15.70 0.58 -0.64
C ASN A 68 -14.53 -0.08 -1.39
N ILE A 69 -13.58 -0.61 -0.62
CA ILE A 69 -12.38 -1.27 -1.13
C ILE A 69 -12.34 -2.76 -0.81
N THR A 70 -13.48 -3.36 -0.46
CA THR A 70 -13.55 -4.78 -0.10
C THR A 70 -13.08 -5.64 -1.27
N ASP A 71 -12.09 -6.50 -1.00
CA ASP A 71 -11.49 -7.43 -1.96
C ASP A 71 -10.86 -6.77 -3.22
N VAL A 72 -10.67 -5.45 -3.21
CA VAL A 72 -9.91 -4.73 -4.25
C VAL A 72 -8.44 -5.15 -4.18
N PRO A 73 -7.79 -5.47 -5.30
CA PRO A 73 -6.41 -5.92 -5.30
C PRO A 73 -5.42 -4.82 -4.89
N SER A 74 -4.30 -5.22 -4.28
CA SER A 74 -3.31 -4.31 -3.67
C SER A 74 -2.72 -3.27 -4.63
N TYR A 75 -2.57 -3.59 -5.93
CA TYR A 75 -2.05 -2.63 -6.91
C TYR A 75 -3.03 -1.48 -7.19
N GLU A 76 -4.34 -1.73 -7.13
CA GLU A 76 -5.36 -0.67 -7.22
C GLU A 76 -5.43 0.16 -5.94
N LEU A 77 -5.28 -0.48 -4.77
CA LEU A 77 -5.24 0.21 -3.48
C LEU A 77 -4.05 1.15 -3.35
N PHE A 78 -2.91 0.79 -3.94
CA PHE A 78 -1.74 1.65 -4.02
C PHE A 78 -2.06 2.99 -4.71
N SER A 79 -2.76 2.97 -5.84
CA SER A 79 -3.16 4.19 -6.56
C SER A 79 -4.16 5.05 -5.79
N LYS A 80 -4.90 4.46 -4.83
CA LYS A 80 -5.80 5.16 -3.90
C LYS A 80 -5.09 5.70 -2.65
N GLY A 81 -3.78 5.47 -2.51
CA GLY A 81 -2.97 5.92 -1.37
C GLY A 81 -2.93 4.98 -0.18
N LEU A 82 -3.45 3.74 -0.31
CA LEU A 82 -3.37 2.73 0.74
C LEU A 82 -2.21 1.78 0.43
N LEU A 83 -1.16 1.86 1.26
CA LEU A 83 0.04 1.04 1.12
C LEU A 83 0.27 0.23 2.39
N ARG A 84 0.73 -1.01 2.21
CA ARG A 84 1.23 -1.85 3.29
C ARG A 84 2.74 -2.01 3.20
N THR A 85 3.43 -1.75 4.30
CA THR A 85 4.86 -2.10 4.45
C THR A 85 5.01 -3.54 4.93
N PHE A 86 6.08 -4.19 4.52
CA PHE A 86 6.43 -5.54 4.94
C PHE A 86 7.55 -5.50 5.98
N GLN A 87 7.61 -6.52 6.83
CA GLN A 87 8.63 -6.65 7.87
C GLN A 87 10.03 -6.84 7.26
N ILE A 88 10.11 -7.51 6.11
CA ILE A 88 11.34 -7.73 5.36
C ILE A 88 11.20 -6.94 4.05
N ALA A 89 12.15 -6.05 3.79
CA ALA A 89 12.20 -5.34 2.51
C ALA A 89 12.51 -6.35 1.39
N HIS A 90 11.79 -6.23 0.29
CA HIS A 90 12.03 -7.00 -0.93
C HIS A 90 12.63 -6.04 -1.96
N GLU A 91 13.93 -5.81 -1.84
CA GLU A 91 14.70 -5.10 -2.87
C GLU A 91 15.00 -6.03 -4.05
N PHE A 92 15.16 -5.45 -5.20
CA PHE A 92 15.65 -6.17 -6.37
C PHE A 92 17.18 -6.24 -6.29
N SER A 93 17.69 -7.39 -5.83
CA SER A 93 19.13 -7.61 -5.55
C SER A 93 20.04 -7.46 -6.78
N ASN A 94 19.47 -7.57 -7.99
CA ASN A 94 20.19 -7.40 -9.24
C ASN A 94 20.23 -5.95 -9.75
N LEU A 95 19.55 -5.04 -9.07
CA LEU A 95 19.50 -3.62 -9.40
C LEU A 95 20.36 -2.82 -8.41
N SER A 96 20.94 -1.74 -8.87
CA SER A 96 21.61 -0.77 -8.00
C SER A 96 20.61 -0.10 -7.05
N VAL A 97 21.12 0.53 -5.99
CA VAL A 97 20.28 1.31 -5.05
C VAL A 97 19.48 2.37 -5.77
N LEU A 98 20.09 3.09 -6.71
CA LEU A 98 19.43 4.12 -7.49
C LEU A 98 18.30 3.55 -8.34
N GLU A 99 18.52 2.45 -9.05
CA GLU A 99 17.49 1.78 -9.85
C GLU A 99 16.32 1.30 -8.99
N ASN A 100 16.60 0.72 -7.81
CA ASN A 100 15.54 0.35 -6.86
C ASN A 100 14.70 1.56 -6.42
N LEU A 101 15.33 2.70 -6.15
CA LEU A 101 14.63 3.94 -5.76
C LEU A 101 13.83 4.53 -6.92
N MET A 102 14.32 4.42 -8.15
CA MET A 102 13.63 4.93 -9.35
C MET A 102 12.37 4.14 -9.71
N MET A 103 12.19 2.93 -9.19
CA MET A 103 10.97 2.13 -9.38
C MET A 103 9.79 2.59 -8.51
N VAL A 104 10.02 3.40 -7.48
CA VAL A 104 8.99 3.78 -6.49
C VAL A 104 8.02 4.86 -7.00
N PRO A 105 8.44 5.90 -7.73
CA PRO A 105 7.53 6.95 -8.21
C PRO A 105 6.50 6.40 -9.19
N GLY A 106 5.21 6.56 -8.86
CA GLY A 106 4.11 6.20 -9.75
C GLY A 106 3.86 7.22 -10.86
N ASN A 107 3.06 6.82 -11.85
CA ASN A 107 2.63 7.66 -12.98
C ASN A 107 3.78 8.17 -13.88
N GLN A 108 4.86 7.44 -13.99
CA GLN A 108 5.94 7.77 -14.91
C GLN A 108 5.46 7.57 -16.36
N SER A 109 5.84 8.49 -17.27
CA SER A 109 5.47 8.40 -18.67
C SER A 109 6.05 7.15 -19.37
N GLY A 110 7.13 6.60 -18.82
CA GLY A 110 7.78 5.36 -19.27
C GLY A 110 6.94 4.08 -19.06
N GLU A 111 5.98 4.10 -18.12
CA GLU A 111 5.06 2.97 -17.90
C GLU A 111 4.11 2.72 -19.09
N LYS A 112 3.91 3.72 -19.96
CA LYS A 112 3.08 3.60 -21.14
C LYS A 112 3.94 3.27 -22.35
N ILE A 113 3.77 2.06 -22.91
CA ILE A 113 4.55 1.56 -24.06
C ILE A 113 4.58 2.57 -25.22
N MET A 114 3.45 3.20 -25.53
CA MET A 114 3.37 4.20 -26.60
C MET A 114 4.20 5.46 -26.29
N THR A 115 4.23 5.91 -25.05
CA THR A 115 5.02 7.08 -24.64
C THR A 115 6.50 6.77 -24.64
N ALA A 116 6.89 5.61 -24.12
CA ALA A 116 8.28 5.15 -24.14
C ALA A 116 8.83 5.02 -25.56
N LEU A 117 8.00 4.55 -26.50
CA LEU A 117 8.41 4.35 -27.89
C LEU A 117 8.49 5.66 -28.70
N PHE A 118 7.52 6.58 -28.53
CA PHE A 118 7.40 7.79 -29.34
C PHE A 118 7.96 9.06 -28.72
N LYS A 119 8.22 9.07 -27.39
CA LYS A 119 8.77 10.23 -26.67
C LYS A 119 9.90 9.87 -25.71
N PRO A 120 11.00 9.27 -26.18
CA PRO A 120 12.10 8.85 -25.30
C PRO A 120 12.76 10.02 -24.55
N GLY A 121 12.75 11.23 -25.12
CA GLY A 121 13.29 12.42 -24.47
C GLY A 121 12.48 12.88 -23.25
N LEU A 122 11.17 12.68 -23.25
CA LEU A 122 10.32 12.98 -22.10
C LEU A 122 10.60 12.01 -20.95
N VAL A 123 10.72 10.72 -21.25
CA VAL A 123 11.04 9.68 -20.28
C VAL A 123 12.39 9.96 -19.63
N ALA A 124 13.41 10.28 -20.43
CA ALA A 124 14.74 10.61 -19.91
C ALA A 124 14.76 11.87 -19.00
N GLN A 125 13.92 12.86 -19.29
CA GLN A 125 13.78 14.04 -18.42
C GLN A 125 13.11 13.70 -17.08
N GLU A 126 12.07 12.88 -17.09
CA GLU A 126 11.40 12.42 -15.88
C GLU A 126 12.33 11.55 -15.02
N GLU A 127 13.07 10.63 -15.61
CA GLU A 127 14.06 9.80 -14.92
C GLU A 127 15.17 10.66 -14.29
N ALA A 128 15.66 11.67 -14.98
CA ALA A 128 16.65 12.60 -14.44
C ALA A 128 16.10 13.41 -13.27
N ALA A 129 14.84 13.86 -13.34
CA ALA A 129 14.19 14.61 -12.25
C ALA A 129 13.98 13.72 -11.01
N VAL A 130 13.55 12.47 -11.20
CA VAL A 130 13.38 11.50 -10.11
C VAL A 130 14.73 11.18 -9.45
N SER A 131 15.75 10.90 -10.24
CA SER A 131 17.12 10.67 -9.75
C SER A 131 17.63 11.85 -8.93
N TYR A 132 17.42 13.09 -9.41
CA TYR A 132 17.83 14.29 -8.69
C TYR A 132 17.09 14.44 -7.35
N THR A 133 15.78 14.23 -7.31
CA THR A 133 15.01 14.36 -6.06
C THR A 133 15.40 13.31 -5.02
N HIS A 134 15.69 12.07 -5.43
CA HIS A 134 16.13 11.03 -4.51
C HIS A 134 17.57 11.23 -3.98
N LEU A 135 18.46 11.79 -4.81
CA LEU A 135 19.84 12.07 -4.40
C LEU A 135 19.96 13.33 -3.54
N THR A 136 19.02 14.28 -3.64
CA THR A 136 19.05 15.56 -2.94
C THR A 136 18.09 15.66 -1.75
N LEU A 137 17.53 14.55 -1.28
CA LEU A 137 16.76 14.55 -0.03
C LEU A 137 17.62 15.19 1.07
N PRO A 138 17.16 16.30 1.70
CA PRO A 138 17.91 16.92 2.78
C PRO A 138 18.06 15.88 3.89
N THR A 139 19.30 15.49 4.15
CA THR A 139 19.66 14.80 5.38
C THR A 139 19.48 15.81 6.51
N ASN A 140 18.27 15.98 7.02
CA ASN A 140 18.07 16.63 8.30
C ASN A 140 18.72 15.74 9.36
N ARG A 141 20.02 15.95 9.54
CA ARG A 141 20.70 15.67 10.79
C ARG A 141 20.35 16.80 11.73
N GLU A 142 19.24 16.68 12.42
CA GLU A 142 19.12 17.31 13.73
C GLU A 142 19.17 16.17 14.76
N VAL A 143 20.27 16.22 15.50
CA VAL A 143 20.57 15.43 16.70
C VAL A 143 19.69 15.94 17.85
#